data_5f14610dfaad2510ac81e32a848969d0
#
_entry.id   5f14610dfaad2510ac81e32a848969d0
#
_cell.length_a   1.000
_cell.length_b   1.000
_cell.length_c   1.000
_cell.angle_alpha   90.00
_cell.angle_beta   90.00
_cell.angle_gamma   90.00
#
_symmetry.space_group_name_H-M   'P 1'
#
loop_
_entity.id
_entity.type
_entity.pdbx_description
1 polymer ?
#
loop_
_entity_poly.entity_id
_entity_poly.type
_entity_poly.pdbx_seq_one_letter_code
_entity_poly.pdbx_strand_id
1 'polypeptide(L)'
;IYDTDQGFNLYGNASTVNSMAFATATDGPSWPNPPWSTLLLRRLLLNNSFRNQFVNRFSDCMNTNLSAANLNGKIDSIADIISLEMENHLSRWNTMDYNQWLNEVGRMKTFATGRCTIMRNFIRTYFGFNAMSQLMLGVSDTIAGSVKVNTIFPQSYPFKGYYFGEVPIVLKAVSKPGYRFVRWEGGSTSTEPEISVNLTKNMKVTAVFEVATESESAIVINEINYKSSEVHDAGDWVEIYNVGSQSADLSGWILQD
;
A
#
# COMPACT_ATOMS: atom_id res chain seq x y z
N ILE A 1 -10.24 15.64 -4.51
CA ILE A 1 -9.52 16.07 -3.29
C ILE A 1 -9.04 17.48 -3.56
N TYR A 2 -9.43 18.43 -2.69
CA TYR A 2 -9.05 19.84 -2.78
C TYR A 2 -8.23 20.21 -1.53
N ASP A 3 -7.44 21.28 -1.62
CA ASP A 3 -6.70 21.89 -0.51
C ASP A 3 -5.81 20.92 0.28
N THR A 4 -5.01 20.12 -0.43
CA THR A 4 -4.04 19.23 0.21
C THR A 4 -2.78 19.96 0.71
N ASP A 5 -2.61 21.21 0.35
CA ASP A 5 -1.55 22.13 0.78
C ASP A 5 -1.57 22.41 2.30
N GLN A 6 -2.73 22.30 2.95
CA GLN A 6 -2.86 22.42 4.40
C GLN A 6 -2.34 21.20 5.19
N GLY A 7 -1.89 20.17 4.50
CA GLY A 7 -1.24 19.02 5.10
C GLY A 7 0.14 19.32 5.68
N PHE A 8 0.81 18.30 6.18
CA PHE A 8 2.20 18.36 6.63
C PHE A 8 2.54 19.44 7.65
N ASN A 9 1.60 19.78 8.53
CA ASN A 9 1.83 20.72 9.62
C ASN A 9 1.94 22.20 9.20
N LEU A 10 1.26 22.60 8.17
CA LEU A 10 1.29 23.99 7.69
C LEU A 10 1.02 25.02 8.82
N TYR A 11 0.10 24.73 9.73
CA TYR A 11 -0.26 25.58 10.86
C TYR A 11 0.34 25.15 12.21
N GLY A 12 1.36 24.29 12.23
CA GLY A 12 2.19 24.04 13.40
C GLY A 12 1.70 22.98 14.40
N ASN A 13 0.54 22.35 14.20
CA ASN A 13 -0.03 21.39 15.16
C ASN A 13 -0.48 20.03 14.57
N ALA A 14 -0.33 19.84 13.30
CA ALA A 14 -0.96 18.72 12.59
C ALA A 14 -0.39 17.33 12.95
N SER A 15 0.87 17.22 13.44
CA SER A 15 1.44 15.92 13.78
C SER A 15 0.73 15.23 14.94
N THR A 16 0.20 15.99 15.89
CA THR A 16 -0.48 15.49 17.11
C THR A 16 -2.00 15.49 17.00
N VAL A 17 -2.57 16.10 15.95
CA VAL A 17 -4.03 16.14 15.74
C VAL A 17 -4.57 14.73 15.53
N ASN A 18 -5.60 14.37 16.29
CA ASN A 18 -6.27 13.08 16.18
C ASN A 18 -7.24 13.07 14.99
N SER A 19 -6.72 12.77 13.81
CA SER A 19 -7.53 12.71 12.59
C SER A 19 -8.59 11.61 12.62
N MET A 20 -8.39 10.54 13.40
CA MET A 20 -9.41 9.51 13.57
C MET A 20 -10.62 10.04 14.36
N ALA A 21 -10.37 10.72 15.47
CA ALA A 21 -11.44 11.37 16.23
C ALA A 21 -12.15 12.45 15.40
N PHE A 22 -11.39 13.24 14.64
CA PHE A 22 -11.94 14.25 13.74
C PHE A 22 -12.88 13.64 12.69
N ALA A 23 -12.42 12.59 11.98
CA ALA A 23 -13.18 11.94 10.92
C ALA A 23 -14.41 11.14 11.44
N THR A 24 -14.50 10.90 12.73
CA THR A 24 -15.57 10.12 13.37
C THR A 24 -16.35 10.89 14.43
N ALA A 25 -16.17 12.21 14.53
CA ALA A 25 -16.91 13.05 15.46
C ALA A 25 -18.44 12.97 15.20
N THR A 26 -19.23 12.74 16.25
CA THR A 26 -20.69 12.51 16.13
C THR A 26 -21.45 13.73 15.65
N ASP A 27 -20.97 14.92 16.04
CA ASP A 27 -21.56 16.20 15.72
C ASP A 27 -20.90 16.86 14.50
N GLY A 28 -20.10 16.08 13.77
CA GLY A 28 -19.19 16.57 12.74
C GLY A 28 -17.96 17.24 13.32
N PRO A 29 -16.88 17.33 12.55
CA PRO A 29 -15.78 18.21 12.91
C PRO A 29 -16.27 19.66 12.80
N SER A 30 -15.68 20.57 13.57
CA SER A 30 -16.06 21.98 13.61
C SER A 30 -16.21 22.62 12.21
N TRP A 31 -16.84 23.79 12.18
CA TRP A 31 -16.99 24.59 10.94
C TRP A 31 -15.73 24.48 10.02
N PRO A 32 -15.89 24.36 8.72
CA PRO A 32 -17.13 24.47 7.92
C PRO A 32 -17.91 23.16 7.74
N ASN A 33 -17.60 22.10 8.45
CA ASN A 33 -18.19 20.78 8.23
C ASN A 33 -19.55 20.66 8.95
N PRO A 34 -20.60 20.20 8.27
CA PRO A 34 -21.89 19.99 8.91
C PRO A 34 -21.86 18.77 9.87
N PRO A 35 -22.78 18.72 10.86
CA PRO A 35 -22.82 17.62 11.84
C PRO A 35 -22.93 16.21 11.24
N TRP A 36 -23.51 16.09 10.04
CA TRP A 36 -23.68 14.81 9.35
C TRP A 36 -22.46 14.39 8.48
N SER A 37 -21.44 15.25 8.33
CA SER A 37 -20.30 15.01 7.43
C SER A 37 -19.55 13.69 7.71
N THR A 38 -19.54 13.23 8.96
CA THR A 38 -18.90 11.99 9.38
C THR A 38 -19.82 10.77 9.42
N LEU A 39 -21.12 10.95 9.14
CA LEU A 39 -22.15 9.92 9.34
C LEU A 39 -21.86 8.67 8.51
N LEU A 40 -21.51 8.83 7.25
CA LEU A 40 -21.26 7.71 6.34
C LEU A 40 -20.10 6.85 6.85
N LEU A 41 -18.95 7.45 7.15
CA LEU A 41 -17.79 6.71 7.66
C LEU A 41 -18.12 6.00 8.98
N ARG A 42 -18.75 6.68 9.93
CA ARG A 42 -19.14 6.08 11.20
C ARG A 42 -20.07 4.87 11.04
N ARG A 43 -21.01 4.95 10.10
CA ARG A 43 -21.95 3.83 9.83
C ARG A 43 -21.24 2.68 9.13
N LEU A 44 -20.36 2.95 8.18
CA LEU A 44 -19.56 1.91 7.52
C LEU A 44 -18.62 1.19 8.49
N LEU A 45 -18.02 1.90 9.44
CA LEU A 45 -17.14 1.30 10.47
C LEU A 45 -17.86 0.36 11.44
N LEU A 46 -19.20 0.39 11.51
CA LEU A 46 -19.97 -0.60 12.25
C LEU A 46 -20.02 -1.97 11.55
N ASN A 47 -19.80 -2.01 10.25
CA ASN A 47 -19.68 -3.26 9.52
C ASN A 47 -18.28 -3.83 9.70
N ASN A 48 -18.18 -5.04 10.24
CA ASN A 48 -16.91 -5.69 10.57
C ASN A 48 -16.00 -5.90 9.33
N SER A 49 -16.58 -6.24 8.18
CA SER A 49 -15.82 -6.42 6.94
C SER A 49 -15.20 -5.10 6.48
N PHE A 50 -16.00 -4.03 6.42
CA PHE A 50 -15.50 -2.71 6.06
C PHE A 50 -14.45 -2.21 7.07
N ARG A 51 -14.71 -2.36 8.37
CA ARG A 51 -13.76 -1.97 9.43
C ARG A 51 -12.41 -2.66 9.25
N ASN A 52 -12.41 -3.98 9.02
CA ASN A 52 -11.20 -4.74 8.84
C ASN A 52 -10.45 -4.31 7.57
N GLN A 53 -11.16 -4.10 6.47
CA GLN A 53 -10.56 -3.55 5.23
C GLN A 53 -9.98 -2.15 5.45
N PHE A 54 -10.70 -1.27 6.14
CA PHE A 54 -10.23 0.08 6.47
C PHE A 54 -8.94 0.06 7.30
N VAL A 55 -8.90 -0.74 8.37
CA VAL A 55 -7.73 -0.85 9.26
C VAL A 55 -6.54 -1.47 8.51
N ASN A 56 -6.77 -2.52 7.73
CA ASN A 56 -5.74 -3.17 6.93
C ASN A 56 -5.19 -2.22 5.87
N ARG A 57 -6.07 -1.49 5.14
CA ARG A 57 -5.63 -0.51 4.14
C ARG A 57 -4.82 0.61 4.76
N PHE A 58 -5.23 1.10 5.94
CA PHE A 58 -4.46 2.09 6.68
C PHE A 58 -3.08 1.56 7.08
N SER A 59 -3.01 0.32 7.59
CA SER A 59 -1.77 -0.34 7.95
C SER A 59 -0.86 -0.54 6.73
N ASP A 60 -1.41 -1.02 5.62
CA ASP A 60 -0.68 -1.18 4.35
C ASP A 60 -0.05 0.14 3.90
N CYS A 61 -0.83 1.24 3.89
CA CYS A 61 -0.32 2.57 3.54
C CYS A 61 0.78 3.05 4.48
N MET A 62 0.60 2.89 5.80
CA MET A 62 1.61 3.29 6.79
C MET A 62 2.87 2.43 6.75
N ASN A 63 2.79 1.22 6.24
CA ASN A 63 3.95 0.33 6.05
C ASN A 63 4.68 0.58 4.71
N THR A 64 4.05 1.31 3.78
CA THR A 64 4.57 1.53 2.42
C THR A 64 4.58 3.01 2.05
N ASN A 65 3.55 3.49 1.36
CA ASN A 65 3.49 4.82 0.74
C ASN A 65 3.60 5.97 1.75
N LEU A 66 3.06 5.79 2.95
CA LEU A 66 3.10 6.77 4.03
C LEU A 66 4.23 6.52 5.04
N SER A 67 5.10 5.54 4.79
CA SER A 67 6.25 5.31 5.67
C SER A 67 7.16 6.55 5.69
N ALA A 68 7.80 6.80 6.84
CA ALA A 68 8.70 7.95 6.99
C ALA A 68 9.80 7.99 5.92
N ALA A 69 10.37 6.82 5.59
CA ALA A 69 11.41 6.72 4.55
C ALA A 69 10.88 7.15 3.17
N ASN A 70 9.69 6.64 2.78
CA ASN A 70 9.11 6.95 1.47
C ASN A 70 8.66 8.42 1.39
N LEU A 71 8.01 8.95 2.44
CA LEU A 71 7.58 10.35 2.46
C LEU A 71 8.78 11.30 2.45
N ASN A 72 9.79 11.05 3.29
CA ASN A 72 10.99 11.89 3.32
C ASN A 72 11.74 11.86 1.99
N GLY A 73 11.87 10.70 1.34
CA GLY A 73 12.46 10.59 0.01
C GLY A 73 11.70 11.38 -1.05
N LYS A 74 10.37 11.38 -1.00
CA LYS A 74 9.54 12.20 -1.91
C LYS A 74 9.67 13.69 -1.63
N ILE A 75 9.70 14.10 -0.35
CA ILE A 75 9.91 15.49 0.05
C ILE A 75 11.27 15.97 -0.46
N ASP A 76 12.34 15.18 -0.25
CA ASP A 76 13.68 15.52 -0.73
C ASP A 76 13.71 15.64 -2.25
N SER A 77 13.16 14.67 -2.97
CA SER A 77 13.13 14.70 -4.44
C SER A 77 12.39 15.91 -5.01
N ILE A 78 11.28 16.33 -4.39
CA ILE A 78 10.53 17.52 -4.83
C ILE A 78 11.29 18.79 -4.43
N ALA A 79 11.85 18.85 -3.23
CA ALA A 79 12.63 19.98 -2.76
C ALA A 79 13.87 20.22 -3.65
N ASP A 80 14.57 19.16 -4.06
CA ASP A 80 15.73 19.23 -4.95
C ASP A 80 15.35 19.85 -6.31
N ILE A 81 14.22 19.42 -6.90
CA ILE A 81 13.73 19.98 -8.17
C ILE A 81 13.39 21.47 -8.02
N ILE A 82 12.69 21.85 -6.95
CA ILE A 82 12.24 23.22 -6.71
C ILE A 82 13.41 24.13 -6.35
N SER A 83 14.44 23.61 -5.67
CA SER A 83 15.57 24.39 -5.17
C SER A 83 16.27 25.19 -6.26
N LEU A 84 16.27 24.69 -7.50
CA LEU A 84 16.90 25.35 -8.65
C LEU A 84 16.30 26.74 -8.96
N GLU A 85 15.01 26.93 -8.66
CA GLU A 85 14.27 28.16 -8.93
C GLU A 85 13.95 28.97 -7.65
N MET A 86 14.30 28.45 -6.46
CA MET A 86 13.89 29.08 -5.21
C MET A 86 14.51 30.44 -4.99
N GLU A 87 15.76 30.65 -5.38
CA GLU A 87 16.42 31.99 -5.24
C GLU A 87 15.67 33.03 -6.05
N ASN A 88 15.31 32.72 -7.29
CA ASN A 88 14.53 33.61 -8.16
C ASN A 88 13.15 33.91 -7.59
N HIS A 89 12.47 32.84 -7.09
CA HIS A 89 11.16 32.93 -6.47
C HIS A 89 11.18 33.84 -5.24
N LEU A 90 12.13 33.59 -4.33
CA LEU A 90 12.25 34.35 -3.07
C LEU A 90 12.63 35.79 -3.31
N SER A 91 13.53 36.06 -4.27
CA SER A 91 13.89 37.42 -4.67
C SER A 91 12.70 38.21 -5.24
N ARG A 92 11.84 37.54 -6.02
CA ARG A 92 10.66 38.16 -6.64
C ARG A 92 9.55 38.48 -5.63
N TRP A 93 9.25 37.53 -4.73
CA TRP A 93 8.08 37.62 -3.86
C TRP A 93 8.42 38.10 -2.44
N ASN A 94 9.67 38.02 -2.04
CA ASN A 94 10.19 38.46 -0.74
C ASN A 94 9.36 38.01 0.47
N THR A 95 8.88 36.73 0.43
CA THR A 95 8.01 36.14 1.46
C THR A 95 8.81 35.50 2.59
N MET A 96 10.01 35.00 2.28
CA MET A 96 10.94 34.36 3.21
C MET A 96 12.33 34.30 2.58
N ASP A 97 13.37 33.97 3.36
CA ASP A 97 14.71 33.67 2.83
C ASP A 97 14.88 32.15 2.55
N TYR A 98 15.99 31.80 1.89
CA TYR A 98 16.28 30.43 1.50
C TYR A 98 16.43 29.50 2.70
N ASN A 99 16.99 29.94 3.82
CA ASN A 99 17.12 29.13 5.03
C ASN A 99 15.76 28.89 5.69
N GLN A 100 14.88 29.89 5.66
CA GLN A 100 13.49 29.71 6.13
C GLN A 100 12.77 28.67 5.30
N TRP A 101 12.92 28.68 3.96
CA TRP A 101 12.37 27.63 3.11
C TRP A 101 12.92 26.24 3.45
N LEU A 102 14.23 26.08 3.64
CA LEU A 102 14.82 24.82 4.07
C LEU A 102 14.28 24.34 5.43
N ASN A 103 14.04 25.27 6.36
CA ASN A 103 13.43 24.95 7.64
C ASN A 103 11.98 24.41 7.46
N GLU A 104 11.20 24.99 6.54
CA GLU A 104 9.85 24.48 6.26
C GLU A 104 9.88 23.09 5.62
N VAL A 105 10.80 22.80 4.71
CA VAL A 105 11.06 21.44 4.20
C VAL A 105 11.42 20.48 5.36
N GLY A 106 12.28 20.93 6.28
CA GLY A 106 12.63 20.17 7.50
C GLY A 106 11.42 19.88 8.40
N ARG A 107 10.48 20.83 8.52
CA ARG A 107 9.22 20.65 9.27
C ARG A 107 8.34 19.57 8.63
N MET A 108 8.20 19.56 7.31
CA MET A 108 7.47 18.51 6.59
C MET A 108 8.09 17.13 6.86
N LYS A 109 9.41 17.00 6.84
CA LYS A 109 10.13 15.75 7.13
C LYS A 109 9.94 15.30 8.58
N THR A 110 9.95 16.24 9.52
CA THR A 110 9.66 15.95 10.94
C THR A 110 8.24 15.42 11.12
N PHE A 111 7.26 16.04 10.46
CA PHE A 111 5.88 15.56 10.45
C PHE A 111 5.79 14.14 9.87
N ALA A 112 6.37 13.88 8.69
CA ALA A 112 6.38 12.59 8.04
C ALA A 112 7.00 11.49 8.92
N THR A 113 8.08 11.82 9.61
CA THR A 113 8.80 10.88 10.50
C THR A 113 7.93 10.43 11.69
N GLY A 114 7.19 11.35 12.31
CA GLY A 114 6.40 11.05 13.51
C GLY A 114 4.98 10.52 13.22
N ARG A 115 4.41 10.91 12.09
CA ARG A 115 2.96 10.78 11.87
C ARG A 115 2.45 9.34 11.86
N CYS A 116 3.17 8.40 11.27
CA CYS A 116 2.74 7.00 11.24
C CYS A 116 2.57 6.39 12.63
N THR A 117 3.50 6.64 13.53
CA THR A 117 3.42 6.13 14.90
C THR A 117 2.22 6.72 15.65
N ILE A 118 2.00 8.02 15.49
CA ILE A 118 0.88 8.73 16.12
C ILE A 118 -0.45 8.21 15.57
N MET A 119 -0.58 8.04 14.25
CA MET A 119 -1.80 7.53 13.63
C MET A 119 -2.11 6.08 14.02
N ARG A 120 -1.09 5.23 14.13
CA ARG A 120 -1.26 3.85 14.66
C ARG A 120 -1.86 3.87 16.06
N ASN A 121 -1.38 4.75 16.91
CA ASN A 121 -1.92 4.90 18.28
C ASN A 121 -3.38 5.42 18.26
N PHE A 122 -3.73 6.35 17.39
CA PHE A 122 -5.11 6.81 17.27
C PHE A 122 -6.06 5.72 16.80
N ILE A 123 -5.68 4.94 15.79
CA ILE A 123 -6.46 3.79 15.32
C ILE A 123 -6.58 2.75 16.43
N ARG A 124 -5.47 2.42 17.10
CA ARG A 124 -5.47 1.49 18.23
C ARG A 124 -6.46 1.91 19.32
N THR A 125 -6.40 3.17 19.74
CA THR A 125 -7.26 3.69 20.79
C THR A 125 -8.73 3.74 20.35
N TYR A 126 -8.99 4.17 19.13
CA TYR A 126 -10.35 4.29 18.60
C TYR A 126 -11.08 2.94 18.54
N PHE A 127 -10.39 1.89 18.09
CA PHE A 127 -10.98 0.54 17.98
C PHE A 127 -10.77 -0.33 19.23
N GLY A 128 -10.05 0.13 20.24
CA GLY A 128 -9.74 -0.66 21.43
C GLY A 128 -8.81 -1.83 21.19
N PHE A 129 -7.91 -1.72 20.18
CA PHE A 129 -6.97 -2.77 19.84
C PHE A 129 -5.78 -2.83 20.80
N ASN A 130 -5.18 -4.01 20.91
CA ASN A 130 -3.90 -4.22 21.58
C ASN A 130 -2.72 -3.62 20.79
N ALA A 131 -1.51 -3.89 21.23
CA ALA A 131 -0.32 -3.44 20.51
C ALA A 131 -0.21 -4.14 19.15
N MET A 132 0.34 -3.42 18.17
CA MET A 132 0.65 -4.00 16.85
C MET A 132 1.80 -4.99 16.95
N SER A 133 1.74 -6.01 16.11
CA SER A 133 2.82 -6.98 15.91
C SER A 133 3.46 -6.81 14.53
N GLN A 134 4.72 -7.20 14.43
CA GLN A 134 5.46 -7.13 13.18
C GLN A 134 5.29 -8.41 12.36
N LEU A 135 4.86 -8.26 11.13
CA LEU A 135 5.02 -9.26 10.08
C LEU A 135 6.39 -9.09 9.42
N MET A 136 7.17 -10.17 9.38
CA MET A 136 8.34 -10.29 8.50
C MET A 136 7.99 -11.29 7.41
N LEU A 137 7.78 -10.80 6.19
CA LEU A 137 7.36 -11.60 5.06
C LEU A 137 8.54 -11.82 4.10
N GLY A 138 8.76 -13.07 3.71
CA GLY A 138 9.76 -13.47 2.75
C GLY A 138 9.19 -14.28 1.60
N VAL A 139 9.99 -14.45 0.57
CA VAL A 139 9.82 -15.43 -0.50
C VAL A 139 11.09 -16.26 -0.60
N SER A 140 10.99 -17.52 -0.98
CA SER A 140 12.16 -18.38 -1.16
C SER A 140 13.05 -17.88 -2.30
N ASP A 141 12.43 -17.36 -3.36
CA ASP A 141 13.10 -16.76 -4.53
C ASP A 141 12.19 -15.68 -5.14
N THR A 142 12.73 -14.48 -5.30
CA THR A 142 12.03 -13.33 -5.91
C THR A 142 11.83 -13.47 -7.42
N ILE A 143 12.61 -14.35 -8.06
CA ILE A 143 12.42 -14.71 -9.48
C ILE A 143 11.21 -15.62 -9.64
N ALA A 144 10.95 -16.49 -8.67
CA ALA A 144 9.90 -17.50 -8.71
C ALA A 144 8.51 -16.98 -8.35
N GLY A 145 8.42 -15.93 -7.54
CA GLY A 145 7.11 -15.43 -7.12
C GLY A 145 7.15 -14.21 -6.23
N SER A 146 5.98 -13.77 -5.84
CA SER A 146 5.74 -12.65 -4.92
C SER A 146 4.59 -12.97 -3.96
N VAL A 147 4.40 -12.12 -2.96
CA VAL A 147 3.26 -12.24 -2.04
C VAL A 147 2.49 -10.93 -2.00
N LYS A 148 1.19 -11.01 -2.21
CA LYS A 148 0.27 -9.91 -1.94
C LYS A 148 -0.10 -9.93 -0.46
N VAL A 149 0.02 -8.80 0.23
CA VAL A 149 -0.46 -8.60 1.60
C VAL A 149 -1.67 -7.70 1.55
N ASN A 150 -2.84 -8.20 1.90
CA ASN A 150 -4.12 -7.47 1.77
C ASN A 150 -4.26 -6.81 0.39
N THR A 151 -3.86 -5.53 0.28
CA THR A 151 -4.03 -4.72 -0.93
C THR A 151 -2.72 -4.36 -1.63
N ILE A 152 -1.55 -4.73 -1.07
CA ILE A 152 -0.24 -4.31 -1.57
C ILE A 152 0.62 -5.50 -2.00
N PHE A 153 1.50 -5.24 -2.97
CA PHE A 153 2.66 -6.07 -3.26
C PHE A 153 3.91 -5.37 -2.71
N PRO A 154 4.61 -5.96 -1.73
CA PRO A 154 5.90 -5.43 -1.29
C PRO A 154 6.90 -5.33 -2.44
N GLN A 155 7.62 -4.21 -2.52
CA GLN A 155 8.62 -3.98 -3.57
C GLN A 155 9.92 -4.77 -3.34
N SER A 156 10.17 -5.18 -2.09
CA SER A 156 11.38 -5.94 -1.72
C SER A 156 11.11 -6.90 -0.57
N TYR A 157 11.93 -7.93 -0.47
CA TYR A 157 11.89 -8.91 0.62
C TYR A 157 13.26 -8.97 1.33
N PRO A 158 13.27 -9.23 2.67
CA PRO A 158 12.10 -9.42 3.52
C PRO A 158 11.32 -8.11 3.74
N PHE A 159 10.00 -8.16 3.54
CA PHE A 159 9.11 -7.06 3.88
C PHE A 159 8.83 -7.06 5.39
N LYS A 160 8.84 -5.88 6.00
CA LYS A 160 8.49 -5.67 7.41
C LYS A 160 7.30 -4.72 7.50
N GLY A 161 6.17 -5.21 8.02
CA GLY A 161 4.97 -4.42 8.22
C GLY A 161 4.39 -4.61 9.62
N TYR A 162 3.71 -3.59 10.15
CA TYR A 162 3.04 -3.64 11.45
C TYR A 162 1.52 -3.70 11.24
N TYR A 163 0.87 -4.65 11.91
CA TYR A 163 -0.58 -4.90 11.81
C TYR A 163 -1.18 -5.17 13.18
N PHE A 164 -2.49 -4.94 13.32
CA PHE A 164 -3.23 -5.21 14.54
C PHE A 164 -3.67 -6.68 14.59
N GLY A 165 -3.43 -7.35 15.73
CA GLY A 165 -3.72 -8.78 15.88
C GLY A 165 -5.20 -9.14 15.86
N GLU A 166 -6.07 -8.18 16.16
CA GLU A 166 -7.52 -8.34 16.12
C GLU A 166 -8.11 -8.29 14.70
N VAL A 167 -7.31 -7.85 13.73
CA VAL A 167 -7.72 -7.74 12.33
C VAL A 167 -6.94 -8.73 11.50
N PRO A 168 -7.60 -9.78 10.95
CA PRO A 168 -6.92 -10.74 10.10
C PRO A 168 -6.31 -10.06 8.88
N ILE A 169 -5.07 -10.42 8.54
CA ILE A 169 -4.42 -10.03 7.28
C ILE A 169 -4.47 -11.21 6.31
N VAL A 170 -4.62 -10.91 5.04
CA VAL A 170 -4.61 -11.91 3.96
C VAL A 170 -3.24 -11.88 3.29
N LEU A 171 -2.62 -13.06 3.20
CA LEU A 171 -1.39 -13.28 2.44
C LEU A 171 -1.72 -14.17 1.26
N LYS A 172 -1.37 -13.74 0.06
CA LYS A 172 -1.58 -14.50 -1.18
C LYS A 172 -0.26 -14.65 -1.92
N ALA A 173 0.22 -15.87 -2.00
CA ALA A 173 1.35 -16.22 -2.83
C ALA A 173 0.94 -16.16 -4.31
N VAL A 174 1.78 -15.51 -5.12
CA VAL A 174 1.56 -15.34 -6.56
C VAL A 174 2.80 -15.83 -7.27
N SER A 175 2.69 -16.97 -7.93
CA SER A 175 3.76 -17.56 -8.72
C SER A 175 3.97 -16.75 -9.99
N LYS A 176 5.21 -16.68 -10.43
CA LYS A 176 5.55 -16.19 -11.78
C LYS A 176 5.49 -17.34 -12.79
N PRO A 177 5.40 -17.05 -14.09
CA PRO A 177 5.41 -18.06 -15.14
C PRO A 177 6.59 -19.04 -14.99
N GLY A 178 6.31 -20.33 -15.14
CA GLY A 178 7.29 -21.40 -14.96
C GLY A 178 7.56 -21.83 -13.52
N TYR A 179 6.87 -21.23 -12.55
CA TYR A 179 6.99 -21.59 -11.15
C TYR A 179 5.62 -21.91 -10.54
N ARG A 180 5.63 -22.67 -9.42
CA ARG A 180 4.44 -22.92 -8.62
C ARG A 180 4.69 -22.64 -7.14
N PHE A 181 3.65 -22.24 -6.45
CA PHE A 181 3.69 -22.14 -4.99
C PHE A 181 3.62 -23.54 -4.39
N VAL A 182 4.42 -23.79 -3.35
CA VAL A 182 4.47 -25.08 -2.68
C VAL A 182 3.80 -25.04 -1.32
N ARG A 183 4.26 -24.12 -0.48
CA ARG A 183 3.79 -23.98 0.90
C ARG A 183 4.24 -22.68 1.53
N TRP A 184 3.63 -22.40 2.64
CA TRP A 184 4.13 -21.39 3.58
C TRP A 184 5.09 -22.03 4.58
N GLU A 185 6.05 -21.23 5.07
CA GLU A 185 6.95 -21.61 6.16
C GLU A 185 6.98 -20.55 7.27
N GLY A 186 7.23 -20.98 8.51
CA GLY A 186 7.28 -20.14 9.70
C GLY A 186 5.95 -20.01 10.40
N GLY A 187 5.29 -18.87 10.32
CA GLY A 187 4.02 -18.60 10.99
C GLY A 187 2.81 -19.37 10.43
N SER A 188 2.99 -20.04 9.30
CA SER A 188 2.03 -20.97 8.68
C SER A 188 2.78 -22.08 7.99
N THR A 189 2.16 -23.28 7.88
CA THR A 189 2.65 -24.42 7.11
C THR A 189 1.64 -24.84 6.05
N SER A 190 0.68 -23.98 5.73
CA SER A 190 -0.35 -24.24 4.73
C SER A 190 0.24 -24.45 3.34
N THR A 191 -0.39 -25.30 2.55
CA THR A 191 -0.14 -25.47 1.11
C THR A 191 -1.12 -24.68 0.24
N GLU A 192 -2.11 -24.02 0.86
CA GLU A 192 -3.00 -23.10 0.15
C GLU A 192 -2.28 -21.80 -0.19
N PRO A 193 -2.35 -21.32 -1.43
CA PRO A 193 -1.65 -20.11 -1.83
C PRO A 193 -2.19 -18.84 -1.16
N GLU A 194 -3.43 -18.86 -0.69
CA GLU A 194 -4.03 -17.74 0.04
C GLU A 194 -4.37 -18.18 1.47
N ILE A 195 -3.85 -17.43 2.45
CA ILE A 195 -4.09 -17.67 3.88
C ILE A 195 -4.51 -16.39 4.59
N SER A 196 -5.29 -16.55 5.65
CA SER A 196 -5.64 -15.49 6.57
C SER A 196 -4.93 -15.72 7.90
N VAL A 197 -4.23 -14.72 8.44
CA VAL A 197 -3.47 -14.83 9.67
C VAL A 197 -3.75 -13.67 10.63
N ASN A 198 -3.78 -13.97 11.94
CA ASN A 198 -3.89 -12.98 13.00
C ASN A 198 -2.52 -12.76 13.64
N LEU A 199 -2.00 -11.53 13.61
CA LEU A 199 -0.69 -11.20 14.18
C LEU A 199 -0.79 -10.87 15.68
N THR A 200 -1.05 -11.86 16.52
CA THR A 200 -1.07 -11.67 17.99
C THR A 200 0.32 -11.49 18.59
N LYS A 201 1.37 -11.79 17.85
CA LYS A 201 2.80 -11.58 18.16
C LYS A 201 3.58 -11.39 16.87
N ASN A 202 4.84 -10.96 16.99
CA ASN A 202 5.73 -10.88 15.83
C ASN A 202 5.81 -12.23 15.12
N MET A 203 5.67 -12.21 13.80
CA MET A 203 5.58 -13.42 13.00
C MET A 203 6.48 -13.30 11.77
N LYS A 204 7.21 -14.37 11.47
CA LYS A 204 7.93 -14.51 10.20
C LYS A 204 7.19 -15.54 9.36
N VAL A 205 6.88 -15.18 8.10
CA VAL A 205 6.23 -16.05 7.12
C VAL A 205 7.00 -15.98 5.83
N THR A 206 7.23 -17.13 5.20
CA THR A 206 7.93 -17.21 3.91
C THR A 206 7.08 -18.04 2.95
N ALA A 207 6.83 -17.52 1.75
CA ALA A 207 6.25 -18.27 0.65
C ALA A 207 7.35 -19.06 -0.07
N VAL A 208 7.17 -20.34 -0.22
CA VAL A 208 8.10 -21.24 -0.92
C VAL A 208 7.55 -21.53 -2.29
N PHE A 209 8.38 -21.26 -3.28
CA PHE A 209 8.12 -21.53 -4.69
C PHE A 209 9.15 -22.51 -5.22
N GLU A 210 8.78 -23.28 -6.23
CA GLU A 210 9.67 -24.16 -6.97
C GLU A 210 9.36 -24.07 -8.47
N VAL A 211 10.24 -24.58 -9.30
CA VAL A 211 10.01 -24.69 -10.74
C VAL A 211 8.80 -25.58 -10.97
N ALA A 212 7.83 -25.13 -11.78
CA ALA A 212 6.69 -25.96 -12.16
C ALA A 212 7.21 -27.19 -12.93
N THR A 213 6.67 -28.35 -12.58
CA THR A 213 7.00 -29.58 -13.30
C THR A 213 6.41 -29.53 -14.71
N GLU A 214 7.05 -30.18 -15.68
CA GLU A 214 6.67 -30.15 -17.10
C GLU A 214 5.21 -30.55 -17.41
N SER A 215 4.49 -31.09 -16.43
CA SER A 215 3.07 -31.45 -16.56
C SER A 215 2.09 -30.28 -16.36
N GLU A 216 2.57 -29.13 -15.90
CA GLU A 216 1.71 -27.96 -15.72
C GLU A 216 1.81 -27.05 -16.95
N SER A 217 0.73 -26.98 -17.73
CA SER A 217 0.60 -25.98 -18.79
C SER A 217 0.50 -24.61 -18.14
N ALA A 218 1.45 -23.74 -18.41
CA ALA A 218 1.46 -22.37 -17.91
C ALA A 218 1.14 -21.41 -19.06
N ILE A 219 -0.16 -21.13 -19.23
CA ILE A 219 -0.63 -20.17 -20.22
C ILE A 219 -0.70 -18.80 -19.58
N VAL A 220 -0.09 -17.82 -20.23
CA VAL A 220 -0.09 -16.41 -19.80
C VAL A 220 -0.58 -15.52 -20.92
N ILE A 221 -1.23 -14.43 -20.56
CA ILE A 221 -1.42 -13.31 -21.50
C ILE A 221 -0.08 -12.61 -21.58
N ASN A 222 0.54 -12.64 -22.76
CA ASN A 222 1.86 -12.08 -23.01
C ASN A 222 1.77 -10.62 -23.43
N GLU A 223 0.80 -10.29 -24.27
CA GLU A 223 0.59 -8.94 -24.75
C GLU A 223 -0.89 -8.65 -24.97
N ILE A 224 -1.27 -7.39 -24.74
CA ILE A 224 -2.60 -6.86 -25.02
C ILE A 224 -2.44 -5.62 -25.88
N ASN A 225 -2.95 -5.64 -27.10
CA ASN A 225 -3.09 -4.48 -27.94
C ASN A 225 -4.54 -3.98 -27.86
N TYR A 226 -4.76 -2.91 -27.12
CA TYR A 226 -6.10 -2.32 -26.94
C TYR A 226 -6.32 -1.04 -27.76
N LYS A 227 -5.26 -0.53 -28.43
CA LYS A 227 -5.34 0.68 -29.25
C LYS A 227 -4.18 0.71 -30.24
N SER A 228 -4.48 0.44 -31.47
CA SER A 228 -3.55 0.61 -32.59
C SER A 228 -3.44 2.08 -33.02
N SER A 229 -2.35 2.47 -33.65
CA SER A 229 -2.21 3.78 -34.28
C SER A 229 -3.01 3.84 -35.58
N GLU A 230 -3.45 5.06 -35.97
CA GLU A 230 -4.18 5.26 -37.25
C GLU A 230 -3.40 4.81 -38.49
N VAL A 231 -2.06 4.71 -38.38
CA VAL A 231 -1.17 4.30 -39.46
C VAL A 231 -0.97 2.78 -39.51
N HIS A 232 -1.13 2.11 -38.38
CA HIS A 232 -0.96 0.67 -38.21
C HIS A 232 -2.10 0.11 -37.37
N ASP A 233 -3.30 0.10 -37.95
CA ASP A 233 -4.47 -0.48 -37.30
C ASP A 233 -4.47 -2.00 -37.44
N ALA A 234 -3.96 -2.69 -36.43
CA ALA A 234 -3.99 -4.14 -36.35
C ALA A 234 -5.27 -4.68 -35.68
N GLY A 235 -6.20 -3.77 -35.27
CA GLY A 235 -7.32 -4.11 -34.40
C GLY A 235 -6.87 -4.44 -32.97
N ASP A 236 -7.83 -4.73 -32.11
CA ASP A 236 -7.56 -5.17 -30.73
C ASP A 236 -7.23 -6.67 -30.72
N TRP A 237 -6.17 -7.05 -30.02
CA TRP A 237 -5.78 -8.45 -29.90
C TRP A 237 -5.11 -8.74 -28.56
N VAL A 238 -5.14 -10.00 -28.20
CA VAL A 238 -4.45 -10.53 -27.02
C VAL A 238 -3.55 -11.67 -27.46
N GLU A 239 -2.27 -11.58 -27.11
CA GLU A 239 -1.32 -12.67 -27.30
C GLU A 239 -1.32 -13.59 -26.08
N ILE A 240 -1.57 -14.87 -26.34
CA ILE A 240 -1.48 -15.93 -25.34
C ILE A 240 -0.23 -16.71 -25.59
N TYR A 241 0.62 -16.84 -24.55
CA TYR A 241 1.89 -17.55 -24.63
C TYR A 241 1.91 -18.73 -23.66
N ASN A 242 2.35 -19.89 -24.14
CA ASN A 242 2.60 -21.05 -23.32
C ASN A 242 4.05 -21.05 -22.86
N VAL A 243 4.30 -20.71 -21.59
CA VAL A 243 5.65 -20.72 -20.98
C VAL A 243 6.04 -22.12 -20.49
N GLY A 244 5.12 -23.10 -20.54
CA GLY A 244 5.39 -24.50 -20.21
C GLY A 244 6.05 -25.24 -21.37
N SER A 245 6.64 -26.41 -21.08
CA SER A 245 7.27 -27.27 -22.07
C SER A 245 6.29 -28.23 -22.77
N GLN A 246 5.07 -28.32 -22.26
CA GLN A 246 4.01 -29.20 -22.79
C GLN A 246 2.92 -28.38 -23.49
N SER A 247 2.30 -28.98 -24.50
CA SER A 247 1.13 -28.36 -25.16
C SER A 247 -0.03 -28.23 -24.18
N ALA A 248 -0.73 -27.10 -24.25
CA ALA A 248 -1.93 -26.81 -23.47
C ALA A 248 -3.17 -26.91 -24.37
N ASP A 249 -4.19 -27.62 -23.89
CA ASP A 249 -5.50 -27.60 -24.51
C ASP A 249 -6.29 -26.39 -24.00
N LEU A 250 -6.59 -25.45 -24.91
CA LEU A 250 -7.38 -24.25 -24.62
C LEU A 250 -8.88 -24.43 -24.95
N SER A 251 -9.33 -25.63 -25.27
CA SER A 251 -10.71 -25.91 -25.60
C SER A 251 -11.63 -25.47 -24.44
N GLY A 252 -12.62 -24.66 -24.73
CA GLY A 252 -13.58 -24.16 -23.74
C GLY A 252 -13.10 -23.00 -22.87
N TRP A 253 -11.90 -22.47 -23.09
CA TRP A 253 -11.46 -21.25 -22.43
C TRP A 253 -12.24 -20.04 -22.96
N ILE A 254 -12.50 -19.11 -22.08
CA ILE A 254 -13.19 -17.84 -22.40
C ILE A 254 -12.28 -16.70 -21.97
N LEU A 255 -12.00 -15.79 -22.89
CA LEU A 255 -11.37 -14.51 -22.59
C LEU A 255 -12.51 -13.51 -22.30
N GLN A 256 -12.49 -12.90 -21.13
CA GLN A 256 -13.48 -11.91 -20.70
C GLN A 256 -12.77 -10.66 -20.14
N ASP A 257 -13.26 -9.47 -20.50
CA ASP A 257 -12.92 -8.17 -19.91
C ASP A 257 -13.90 -7.77 -18.79
#